data_7bcb152d91e454678ac6ac680307c767
#
_entry.id   7bcb152d91e454678ac6ac680307c767
#
_cell.length_a   1.000
_cell.length_b   1.000
_cell.length_c   1.000
_cell.angle_alpha   90.00
_cell.angle_beta   90.00
_cell.angle_gamma   90.00
#
_symmetry.space_group_name_H-M   'P 1'
#
loop_
_entity.id
_entity.type
_entity.pdbx_description
1 polymer ?
#
loop_
_entity_poly.entity_id
_entity_poly.type
_entity_poly.pdbx_seq_one_letter_code
_entity_poly.pdbx_strand_id
1 'polypeptide(L)'
;MTNVTVSEDIRTVCPGFVGAALEAHIVNTPYSAPLWEEIKALRTDYCRKYSTESIKEMPPIQATRSVYKRCGKDPSRYRPSSEALLRRMLRGLDLYQIDTAVDLINLASIAYGYSIGGFDAGKIVGDTIVLGIGREGEAYEGIGRGPLNIAGLPVYRDGQGGIGTPTSDHERTKLSLSTTRLLALVNGYDGNRSQVLACAEYMQELLRKYAGSDGGDIRLFE
;
A
#
# COMPACT_ATOMS: atom_id res chain seq x y z
N MET A 1 -14.02 -12.36 4.61
CA MET A 1 -13.21 -11.14 4.43
C MET A 1 -12.70 -10.67 5.78
N THR A 2 -11.42 -10.38 5.88
CA THR A 2 -10.75 -9.89 7.09
C THR A 2 -11.39 -8.57 7.56
N ASN A 3 -11.69 -8.45 8.85
CA ASN A 3 -12.23 -7.22 9.42
C ASN A 3 -11.08 -6.22 9.66
N VAL A 4 -11.24 -4.98 9.19
CA VAL A 4 -10.25 -3.91 9.40
C VAL A 4 -10.90 -2.77 10.15
N THR A 5 -10.27 -2.34 11.25
CA THR A 5 -10.76 -1.27 12.11
C THR A 5 -9.70 -0.20 12.28
N VAL A 6 -10.13 1.01 12.63
CA VAL A 6 -9.26 2.17 12.84
C VAL A 6 -9.28 2.54 14.33
N SER A 7 -8.09 2.68 14.94
CA SER A 7 -7.95 3.06 16.33
C SER A 7 -8.27 4.53 16.55
N GLU A 8 -8.60 4.89 17.81
CA GLU A 8 -8.85 6.28 18.20
C GLU A 8 -7.62 7.17 17.97
N ASP A 9 -6.42 6.64 18.13
CA ASP A 9 -5.18 7.39 17.86
C ASP A 9 -5.11 7.88 16.41
N ILE A 10 -5.49 7.03 15.44
CA ILE A 10 -5.54 7.41 14.02
C ILE A 10 -6.67 8.41 13.77
N ARG A 11 -7.86 8.19 14.34
CA ARG A 11 -8.99 9.14 14.23
C ARG A 11 -8.66 10.51 14.77
N THR A 12 -7.88 10.58 15.84
CA THR A 12 -7.41 11.85 16.41
C THR A 12 -6.46 12.59 15.47
N VAL A 13 -5.47 11.90 14.90
CA VAL A 13 -4.48 12.54 14.02
C VAL A 13 -4.96 12.72 12.58
N CYS A 14 -5.95 11.94 12.15
CA CYS A 14 -6.54 11.99 10.82
C CYS A 14 -8.04 11.66 10.85
N PRO A 15 -8.90 12.62 11.32
CA PRO A 15 -10.34 12.38 11.45
C PRO A 15 -11.06 12.01 10.15
N GLY A 16 -10.50 12.40 9.02
CA GLY A 16 -11.05 12.10 7.69
C GLY A 16 -10.45 10.85 7.03
N PHE A 17 -9.75 9.99 7.78
CA PHE A 17 -9.16 8.80 7.18
C PHE A 17 -10.23 7.87 6.58
N VAL A 18 -9.98 7.40 5.36
CA VAL A 18 -10.78 6.36 4.69
C VAL A 18 -9.82 5.33 4.11
N GLY A 19 -9.98 4.08 4.46
CA GLY A 19 -9.25 2.97 3.85
C GLY A 19 -10.15 2.08 3.00
N ALA A 20 -9.54 1.32 2.10
CA ALA A 20 -10.21 0.21 1.40
C ALA A 20 -9.42 -1.07 1.61
N ALA A 21 -10.12 -2.14 1.99
CA ALA A 21 -9.60 -3.49 2.01
C ALA A 21 -10.13 -4.24 0.79
N LEU A 22 -9.26 -4.82 0.01
CA LEU A 22 -9.55 -5.72 -1.10
C LEU A 22 -9.01 -7.09 -0.74
N GLU A 23 -9.87 -8.10 -0.68
CA GLU A 23 -9.46 -9.50 -0.45
C GLU A 23 -9.89 -10.35 -1.65
N ALA A 24 -8.95 -11.07 -2.25
CA ALA A 24 -9.18 -11.84 -3.46
C ALA A 24 -8.38 -13.14 -3.49
N HIS A 25 -8.94 -14.18 -4.14
CA HIS A 25 -8.15 -15.31 -4.59
C HIS A 25 -7.34 -14.93 -5.82
N ILE A 26 -6.08 -15.36 -5.86
CA ILE A 26 -5.15 -15.05 -6.95
C ILE A 26 -4.32 -16.26 -7.35
N VAL A 27 -3.83 -16.22 -8.58
CA VAL A 27 -2.71 -17.02 -9.05
C VAL A 27 -1.54 -16.06 -9.23
N ASN A 28 -0.59 -16.10 -8.30
CA ASN A 28 0.59 -15.25 -8.37
C ASN A 28 1.66 -15.89 -9.26
N THR A 29 2.18 -15.13 -10.21
CA THR A 29 3.21 -15.59 -11.16
C THR A 29 4.48 -14.75 -11.04
N PRO A 30 5.66 -15.29 -11.40
CA PRO A 30 6.91 -14.52 -11.30
C PRO A 30 6.94 -13.28 -12.19
N TYR A 31 6.16 -13.27 -13.29
CA TYR A 31 6.17 -12.21 -14.27
C TYR A 31 4.91 -12.23 -15.14
N SER A 32 4.41 -11.06 -15.47
CA SER A 32 3.33 -10.87 -16.44
C SER A 32 3.76 -9.83 -17.49
N ALA A 33 4.13 -10.28 -18.69
CA ALA A 33 4.54 -9.38 -19.77
C ALA A 33 3.46 -8.33 -20.11
N PRO A 34 2.15 -8.69 -20.23
CA PRO A 34 1.11 -7.69 -20.49
C PRO A 34 0.96 -6.64 -19.39
N LEU A 35 1.12 -7.02 -18.11
CA LEU A 35 1.12 -6.07 -16.99
C LEU A 35 2.30 -5.09 -17.09
N TRP A 36 3.47 -5.58 -17.44
CA TRP A 36 4.66 -4.74 -17.61
C TRP A 36 4.56 -3.79 -18.79
N GLU A 37 3.86 -4.14 -19.86
CA GLU A 37 3.55 -3.18 -20.94
C GLU A 37 2.63 -2.05 -20.43
N GLU A 38 1.65 -2.34 -19.58
CA GLU A 38 0.79 -1.32 -18.95
C GLU A 38 1.60 -0.42 -18.01
N ILE A 39 2.50 -0.99 -17.19
CA ILE A 39 3.42 -0.23 -16.32
C ILE A 39 4.32 0.71 -17.15
N LYS A 40 4.87 0.25 -18.26
CA LYS A 40 5.71 1.06 -19.17
C LYS A 40 4.91 2.20 -19.81
N ALA A 41 3.67 1.92 -20.23
CA ALA A 41 2.78 2.94 -20.79
C ALA A 41 2.45 4.03 -19.76
N LEU A 42 2.10 3.65 -18.52
CA LEU A 42 1.89 4.59 -17.42
C LEU A 42 3.15 5.43 -17.16
N ARG A 43 4.32 4.80 -17.09
CA ARG A 43 5.60 5.49 -16.89
C ARG A 43 5.82 6.57 -17.97
N THR A 44 5.61 6.21 -19.24
CA THR A 44 5.80 7.13 -20.36
C THR A 44 4.89 8.36 -20.22
N ASP A 45 3.62 8.13 -19.86
CA ASP A 45 2.66 9.21 -19.66
C ASP A 45 3.03 10.10 -18.46
N TYR A 46 3.40 9.49 -17.32
CA TYR A 46 3.77 10.21 -16.11
C TYR A 46 5.06 11.02 -16.27
N CYS A 47 6.08 10.50 -16.95
CA CYS A 47 7.31 11.24 -17.22
C CYS A 47 7.11 12.46 -18.13
N ARG A 48 6.02 12.50 -18.91
CA ARG A 48 5.64 13.68 -19.70
C ARG A 48 4.89 14.73 -18.86
N LYS A 49 4.12 14.30 -17.85
CA LYS A 49 3.20 15.15 -17.09
C LYS A 49 3.78 15.68 -15.78
N TYR A 50 4.68 14.91 -15.15
CA TYR A 50 5.13 15.16 -13.79
C TYR A 50 6.65 15.20 -13.69
N SER A 51 7.14 15.99 -12.73
CA SER A 51 8.54 15.98 -12.28
C SER A 51 8.65 15.49 -10.84
N THR A 52 9.87 15.27 -10.37
CA THR A 52 10.09 14.86 -8.96
C THR A 52 9.65 15.90 -7.95
N GLU A 53 9.60 17.17 -8.35
CA GLU A 53 9.15 18.30 -7.52
C GLU A 53 7.64 18.30 -7.30
N SER A 54 6.86 17.88 -8.33
CA SER A 54 5.39 17.85 -8.27
C SER A 54 4.84 16.72 -7.38
N ILE A 55 5.64 15.69 -7.07
CA ILE A 55 5.17 14.54 -6.27
C ILE A 55 4.61 14.97 -4.91
N LYS A 56 5.30 15.89 -4.22
CA LYS A 56 4.88 16.39 -2.89
C LYS A 56 3.57 17.19 -2.92
N GLU A 57 3.11 17.59 -4.10
CA GLU A 57 1.87 18.34 -4.32
C GLU A 57 0.68 17.42 -4.60
N MET A 58 0.94 16.14 -4.86
CA MET A 58 -0.12 15.13 -5.05
C MET A 58 -0.90 14.93 -3.73
N PRO A 59 -2.24 15.14 -3.71
CA PRO A 59 -3.01 15.15 -2.47
C PRO A 59 -2.85 13.90 -1.60
N PRO A 60 -2.87 12.65 -2.12
CA PRO A 60 -2.69 11.47 -1.29
C PRO A 60 -1.31 11.40 -0.61
N ILE A 61 -0.26 11.81 -1.33
CA ILE A 61 1.11 11.83 -0.81
C ILE A 61 1.27 12.94 0.23
N GLN A 62 0.75 14.13 -0.06
CA GLN A 62 0.77 15.26 0.87
C GLN A 62 0.06 14.92 2.17
N ALA A 63 -1.11 14.28 2.09
CA ALA A 63 -1.89 13.87 3.25
C ALA A 63 -1.13 12.84 4.11
N THR A 64 -0.56 11.79 3.49
CA THR A 64 0.26 10.79 4.18
C THR A 64 1.45 11.43 4.89
N ARG A 65 2.17 12.34 4.21
CA ARG A 65 3.29 13.08 4.81
C ARG A 65 2.84 13.97 5.98
N SER A 66 1.64 14.56 5.89
CA SER A 66 1.07 15.37 6.97
C SER A 66 0.73 14.54 8.21
N VAL A 67 0.18 13.35 8.04
CA VAL A 67 -0.07 12.41 9.14
C VAL A 67 1.24 11.99 9.79
N TYR A 68 2.27 11.65 9.04
CA TYR A 68 3.59 11.32 9.60
C TYR A 68 4.12 12.46 10.50
N LYS A 69 4.07 13.70 10.01
CA LYS A 69 4.52 14.86 10.80
C LYS A 69 3.70 15.04 12.08
N ARG A 70 2.36 14.86 12.03
CA ARG A 70 1.48 14.92 13.22
C ARG A 70 1.81 13.85 14.24
N CYS A 71 2.28 12.68 13.78
CA CYS A 71 2.76 11.59 14.63
C CYS A 71 4.23 11.73 15.05
N GLY A 72 4.89 12.86 14.76
CA GLY A 72 6.30 13.10 15.11
C GLY A 72 7.32 12.39 14.21
N LYS A 73 6.89 11.85 13.08
CA LYS A 73 7.77 11.12 12.15
C LYS A 73 8.20 11.99 10.97
N ASP A 74 9.49 11.93 10.61
CA ASP A 74 10.00 12.63 9.43
C ASP A 74 9.66 11.87 8.14
N PRO A 75 8.77 12.40 7.28
CA PRO A 75 8.38 11.73 6.04
C PRO A 75 9.46 11.74 4.95
N SER A 76 10.56 12.47 5.14
CA SER A 76 11.68 12.44 4.21
C SER A 76 12.58 11.24 4.48
N ARG A 77 12.72 10.86 5.76
CA ARG A 77 13.47 9.68 6.21
C ARG A 77 12.63 8.40 6.07
N TYR A 78 11.34 8.45 6.45
CA TYR A 78 10.39 7.33 6.40
C TYR A 78 9.40 7.51 5.24
N ARG A 79 9.92 7.67 4.03
CA ARG A 79 9.11 8.03 2.85
C ARG A 79 7.98 7.03 2.61
N PRO A 80 6.73 7.52 2.32
CA PRO A 80 5.63 6.68 1.86
C PRO A 80 6.01 5.89 0.61
N SER A 81 5.53 4.65 0.49
CA SER A 81 5.87 3.74 -0.61
C SER A 81 5.44 4.29 -1.97
N SER A 82 4.24 4.90 -2.08
CA SER A 82 3.78 5.55 -3.30
C SER A 82 4.71 6.68 -3.76
N GLU A 83 5.17 7.52 -2.82
CA GLU A 83 6.18 8.55 -3.11
C GLU A 83 7.51 7.96 -3.56
N ALA A 84 7.94 6.85 -2.95
CA ALA A 84 9.19 6.18 -3.31
C ALA A 84 9.14 5.60 -4.73
N LEU A 85 8.02 4.95 -5.11
CA LEU A 85 7.78 4.42 -6.44
C LEU A 85 7.76 5.52 -7.51
N LEU A 86 7.00 6.60 -7.27
CA LEU A 86 6.92 7.75 -8.17
C LEU A 86 8.28 8.42 -8.36
N ARG A 87 9.04 8.65 -7.28
CA ARG A 87 10.39 9.23 -7.37
C ARG A 87 11.34 8.37 -8.16
N ARG A 88 11.28 7.04 -7.97
CA ARG A 88 12.11 6.12 -8.73
C ARG A 88 11.80 6.21 -10.22
N MET A 89 10.52 6.14 -10.56
CA MET A 89 10.02 6.20 -11.94
C MET A 89 10.38 7.53 -12.63
N LEU A 90 10.11 8.67 -11.97
CA LEU A 90 10.37 10.00 -12.55
C LEU A 90 11.86 10.38 -12.63
N ARG A 91 12.74 9.65 -11.93
CA ARG A 91 14.20 9.74 -12.11
C ARG A 91 14.73 8.88 -13.25
N GLY A 92 13.85 8.25 -14.02
CA GLY A 92 14.23 7.39 -15.13
C GLY A 92 14.71 5.99 -14.73
N LEU A 93 14.62 5.63 -13.43
CA LEU A 93 15.00 4.31 -12.94
C LEU A 93 13.87 3.31 -13.17
N ASP A 94 14.22 2.08 -13.53
CA ASP A 94 13.23 1.02 -13.69
C ASP A 94 12.63 0.64 -12.33
N LEU A 95 11.32 0.37 -12.30
CA LEU A 95 10.68 -0.23 -11.14
C LEU A 95 11.24 -1.64 -10.92
N TYR A 96 11.29 -2.07 -9.66
CA TYR A 96 11.64 -3.46 -9.37
C TYR A 96 10.52 -4.38 -9.83
N GLN A 97 10.88 -5.38 -10.60
CA GLN A 97 10.02 -6.51 -10.93
C GLN A 97 10.12 -7.53 -9.79
N ILE A 98 9.02 -7.81 -9.15
CA ILE A 98 8.98 -8.72 -7.99
C ILE A 98 8.19 -9.98 -8.35
N ASP A 99 6.87 -9.86 -8.44
CA ASP A 99 5.92 -10.85 -8.92
C ASP A 99 4.65 -10.14 -9.38
N THR A 100 3.74 -10.86 -10.02
CA THR A 100 2.54 -10.24 -10.63
C THR A 100 1.67 -9.52 -9.59
N ALA A 101 1.50 -10.07 -8.38
CA ALA A 101 0.68 -9.45 -7.35
C ALA A 101 1.29 -8.15 -6.80
N VAL A 102 2.59 -8.14 -6.53
CA VAL A 102 3.30 -6.92 -6.08
C VAL A 102 3.34 -5.87 -7.19
N ASP A 103 3.59 -6.29 -8.43
CA ASP A 103 3.72 -5.38 -9.57
C ASP A 103 2.39 -4.67 -9.88
N LEU A 104 1.24 -5.38 -9.80
CA LEU A 104 -0.07 -4.76 -9.99
C LEU A 104 -0.44 -3.80 -8.83
N ILE A 105 -0.08 -4.11 -7.58
CA ILE A 105 -0.26 -3.21 -6.44
C ILE A 105 0.58 -1.94 -6.64
N ASN A 106 1.84 -2.08 -7.09
CA ASN A 106 2.71 -0.96 -7.40
C ASN A 106 2.14 -0.09 -8.53
N LEU A 107 1.55 -0.69 -9.57
CA LEU A 107 0.89 0.03 -10.65
C LEU A 107 -0.29 0.85 -10.13
N ALA A 108 -1.17 0.26 -9.31
CA ALA A 108 -2.30 0.97 -8.70
C ALA A 108 -1.82 2.10 -7.75
N SER A 109 -0.78 1.83 -6.96
CA SER A 109 -0.17 2.81 -6.05
C SER A 109 0.38 4.03 -6.81
N ILE A 110 1.02 3.83 -7.95
CA ILE A 110 1.52 4.91 -8.81
C ILE A 110 0.35 5.67 -9.43
N ALA A 111 -0.63 4.96 -9.99
CA ALA A 111 -1.76 5.57 -10.70
C ALA A 111 -2.62 6.47 -9.81
N TYR A 112 -2.80 6.12 -8.54
CA TYR A 112 -3.66 6.85 -7.60
C TYR A 112 -2.89 7.65 -6.53
N GLY A 113 -1.59 7.44 -6.38
CA GLY A 113 -0.77 8.12 -5.39
C GLY A 113 -0.92 7.60 -3.95
N TYR A 114 -1.72 6.57 -3.70
CA TYR A 114 -1.89 5.97 -2.39
C TYR A 114 -0.80 4.94 -2.08
N SER A 115 -0.29 4.93 -0.85
CA SER A 115 0.47 3.79 -0.34
C SER A 115 -0.50 2.63 -0.10
N ILE A 116 -0.17 1.45 -0.64
CA ILE A 116 -1.00 0.25 -0.55
C ILE A 116 -0.16 -0.85 0.10
N GLY A 117 -0.65 -1.42 1.19
CA GLY A 117 -0.08 -2.63 1.79
C GLY A 117 -0.58 -3.87 1.06
N GLY A 118 0.30 -4.83 0.77
CA GLY A 118 -0.03 -6.10 0.12
C GLY A 118 0.38 -7.29 0.96
N PHE A 119 -0.60 -8.11 1.40
CA PHE A 119 -0.38 -9.18 2.37
C PHE A 119 -0.88 -10.53 1.85
N ASP A 120 -0.18 -11.57 2.21
CA ASP A 120 -0.69 -12.94 2.14
C ASP A 120 -1.73 -13.14 3.24
N ALA A 121 -3.02 -13.15 2.87
CA ALA A 121 -4.12 -13.30 3.83
C ALA A 121 -4.06 -14.64 4.60
N GLY A 122 -3.38 -15.65 4.06
CA GLY A 122 -3.14 -16.93 4.75
C GLY A 122 -2.15 -16.83 5.91
N LYS A 123 -1.37 -15.74 6.00
CA LYS A 123 -0.39 -15.50 7.07
C LYS A 123 -0.89 -14.50 8.12
N ILE A 124 -2.08 -13.94 7.95
CA ILE A 124 -2.72 -13.07 8.95
C ILE A 124 -3.17 -13.92 10.14
N VAL A 125 -2.87 -13.45 11.34
CA VAL A 125 -3.24 -14.10 12.60
C VAL A 125 -4.49 -13.44 13.18
N GLY A 126 -5.53 -14.24 13.38
CA GLY A 126 -6.85 -13.75 13.81
C GLY A 126 -7.73 -13.27 12.64
N ASP A 127 -8.85 -12.67 12.97
CA ASP A 127 -9.90 -12.23 12.04
C ASP A 127 -10.00 -10.71 11.89
N THR A 128 -9.24 -9.98 12.70
CA THR A 128 -9.30 -8.52 12.79
C THR A 128 -7.90 -7.91 12.65
N ILE A 129 -7.81 -6.88 11.82
CA ILE A 129 -6.65 -6.00 11.68
C ILE A 129 -7.01 -4.63 12.24
N VAL A 130 -6.11 -4.05 13.04
CA VAL A 130 -6.27 -2.71 13.61
C VAL A 130 -5.24 -1.76 13.02
N LEU A 131 -5.68 -0.67 12.41
CA LEU A 131 -4.82 0.45 12.06
C LEU A 131 -4.62 1.35 13.29
N GLY A 132 -3.40 1.49 13.74
CA GLY A 132 -3.02 2.33 14.87
C GLY A 132 -1.71 3.06 14.62
N ILE A 133 -1.10 3.62 15.68
CA ILE A 133 0.22 4.28 15.61
C ILE A 133 1.27 3.36 16.23
N GLY A 134 2.42 3.23 15.59
CA GLY A 134 3.57 2.45 16.04
C GLY A 134 4.13 2.98 17.36
N ARG A 135 4.52 2.06 18.24
CA ARG A 135 5.04 2.36 19.58
C ARG A 135 6.56 2.32 19.62
N GLU A 136 7.14 2.98 20.62
CA GLU A 136 8.58 2.89 20.86
C GLU A 136 8.98 1.44 21.21
N GLY A 137 10.05 0.96 20.61
CA GLY A 137 10.54 -0.41 20.84
C GLY A 137 9.67 -1.53 20.22
N GLU A 138 8.62 -1.20 19.48
CA GLU A 138 7.79 -2.20 18.80
C GLU A 138 8.61 -2.96 17.74
N ALA A 139 8.70 -4.29 17.88
CA ALA A 139 9.45 -5.12 16.96
C ALA A 139 8.80 -5.11 15.57
N TYR A 140 9.59 -4.79 14.56
CA TYR A 140 9.14 -4.76 13.18
C TYR A 140 10.30 -5.02 12.22
N GLU A 141 10.12 -5.95 11.30
CA GLU A 141 11.07 -6.28 10.24
C GLU A 141 10.49 -5.91 8.88
N GLY A 142 10.98 -4.83 8.29
CA GLY A 142 10.52 -4.37 6.97
C GLY A 142 11.09 -5.20 5.83
N ILE A 143 10.28 -5.49 4.81
CA ILE A 143 10.70 -6.28 3.64
C ILE A 143 11.93 -5.65 2.99
N GLY A 144 13.03 -6.45 2.93
CA GLY A 144 14.30 -6.01 2.34
C GLY A 144 15.03 -4.88 3.08
N ARG A 145 14.58 -4.54 4.31
CA ARG A 145 15.16 -3.46 5.14
C ARG A 145 15.70 -3.93 6.47
N GLY A 146 15.31 -5.14 6.94
CA GLY A 146 15.58 -5.61 8.27
C GLY A 146 14.83 -4.83 9.36
N PRO A 147 15.36 -4.74 10.59
CA PRO A 147 14.71 -4.03 11.69
C PRO A 147 14.38 -2.58 11.35
N LEU A 148 13.12 -2.18 11.52
CA LEU A 148 12.61 -0.86 11.22
C LEU A 148 11.94 -0.23 12.44
N ASN A 149 12.37 0.97 12.83
CA ASN A 149 11.70 1.73 13.88
C ASN A 149 10.38 2.31 13.35
N ILE A 150 9.26 1.69 13.74
CA ILE A 150 7.90 2.10 13.34
C ILE A 150 7.24 3.06 14.32
N ALA A 151 7.90 3.43 15.43
CA ALA A 151 7.34 4.41 16.37
C ALA A 151 6.87 5.68 15.64
N GLY A 152 5.62 6.09 15.86
CA GLY A 152 5.02 7.23 15.18
C GLY A 152 4.64 7.03 13.71
N LEU A 153 4.75 5.82 13.15
CA LEU A 153 4.15 5.49 11.85
C LEU A 153 2.74 4.94 12.04
N PRO A 154 1.78 5.23 11.14
CA PRO A 154 0.58 4.41 11.03
C PRO A 154 0.98 2.95 10.78
N VAL A 155 0.39 2.02 11.51
CA VAL A 155 0.72 0.60 11.41
C VAL A 155 -0.53 -0.26 11.51
N TYR A 156 -0.68 -1.18 10.57
CA TYR A 156 -1.66 -2.26 10.66
C TYR A 156 -1.12 -3.39 11.53
N ARG A 157 -1.95 -3.89 12.44
CA ARG A 157 -1.62 -5.03 13.33
C ARG A 157 -2.67 -6.10 13.22
N ASP A 158 -2.22 -7.33 13.14
CA ASP A 158 -3.04 -8.51 13.35
C ASP A 158 -2.88 -9.05 14.80
N GLY A 159 -3.35 -10.24 15.08
CA GLY A 159 -3.26 -10.85 16.41
C GLY A 159 -1.83 -11.12 16.92
N GLN A 160 -0.81 -11.06 16.04
CA GLN A 160 0.59 -11.27 16.42
C GLN A 160 1.38 -9.96 16.54
N GLY A 161 1.03 -8.92 15.78
CA GLY A 161 1.75 -7.65 15.79
C GLY A 161 1.67 -6.89 14.47
N GLY A 162 2.61 -5.96 14.25
CA GLY A 162 2.67 -5.15 13.04
C GLY A 162 2.80 -5.99 11.76
N ILE A 163 2.02 -5.65 10.75
CA ILE A 163 2.05 -6.31 9.43
C ILE A 163 2.41 -5.35 8.30
N GLY A 164 2.05 -4.07 8.42
CA GLY A 164 2.29 -3.10 7.36
C GLY A 164 2.25 -1.66 7.85
N THR A 165 3.03 -0.81 7.20
CA THR A 165 3.02 0.65 7.34
C THR A 165 2.98 1.27 5.96
N PRO A 166 2.59 2.56 5.79
CA PRO A 166 2.67 3.18 4.46
C PRO A 166 4.10 3.30 3.91
N THR A 167 5.13 3.00 4.72
CA THR A 167 6.55 3.00 4.30
C THR A 167 7.04 1.63 3.84
N SER A 168 6.63 0.56 4.52
CA SER A 168 7.09 -0.82 4.23
C SER A 168 6.20 -1.84 4.93
N ASP A 169 5.90 -2.94 4.27
CA ASP A 169 5.22 -4.08 4.86
C ASP A 169 6.20 -4.97 5.63
N HIS A 170 5.68 -5.81 6.52
CA HIS A 170 6.45 -6.71 7.36
C HIS A 170 6.78 -8.02 6.63
N GLU A 171 8.01 -8.51 6.85
CA GLU A 171 8.55 -9.74 6.24
C GLU A 171 7.64 -10.97 6.46
N ARG A 172 7.00 -11.09 7.63
CA ARG A 172 6.14 -12.24 8.01
C ARG A 172 4.94 -12.44 7.10
N THR A 173 4.28 -11.35 6.71
CA THR A 173 3.01 -11.39 5.95
C THR A 173 3.20 -11.05 4.48
N LYS A 174 4.44 -10.99 4.00
CA LYS A 174 4.75 -10.65 2.61
C LYS A 174 4.13 -11.64 1.63
N LEU A 175 3.78 -11.11 0.47
CA LEU A 175 3.38 -11.89 -0.70
C LEU A 175 4.55 -12.76 -1.19
N SER A 176 4.20 -13.87 -1.82
CA SER A 176 5.15 -14.80 -2.46
C SER A 176 4.46 -15.53 -3.61
N LEU A 177 5.21 -16.28 -4.40
CA LEU A 177 4.64 -17.07 -5.50
C LEU A 177 3.64 -18.14 -5.02
N SER A 178 3.69 -18.54 -3.74
CA SER A 178 2.74 -19.47 -3.15
C SER A 178 1.49 -18.80 -2.57
N THR A 179 1.41 -17.47 -2.60
CA THR A 179 0.23 -16.74 -2.12
C THR A 179 -0.96 -16.99 -3.03
N THR A 180 -2.05 -17.52 -2.47
CA THR A 180 -3.31 -17.77 -3.17
C THR A 180 -4.45 -16.87 -2.71
N ARG A 181 -4.28 -16.16 -1.58
CA ARG A 181 -5.24 -15.18 -1.06
C ARG A 181 -4.51 -13.87 -0.77
N LEU A 182 -4.83 -12.86 -1.57
CA LEU A 182 -4.33 -11.51 -1.40
C LEU A 182 -5.24 -10.72 -0.47
N LEU A 183 -4.66 -9.97 0.47
CA LEU A 183 -5.27 -8.83 1.14
C LEU A 183 -4.49 -7.57 0.75
N ALA A 184 -5.16 -6.60 0.12
CA ALA A 184 -4.57 -5.29 -0.17
C ALA A 184 -5.30 -4.19 0.63
N LEU A 185 -4.52 -3.29 1.26
CA LEU A 185 -5.05 -2.19 2.08
C LEU A 185 -4.63 -0.84 1.50
N VAL A 186 -5.60 -0.08 0.98
CA VAL A 186 -5.40 1.28 0.45
C VAL A 186 -5.47 2.30 1.58
N ASN A 187 -4.50 3.20 1.66
CA ASN A 187 -4.38 4.20 2.73
C ASN A 187 -4.81 5.60 2.26
N GLY A 188 -6.06 5.98 2.46
CA GLY A 188 -6.62 7.28 2.09
C GLY A 188 -6.62 8.29 3.23
N TYR A 189 -5.45 8.88 3.55
CA TYR A 189 -5.31 9.94 4.57
C TYR A 189 -5.83 11.29 4.11
N ASP A 190 -6.15 11.45 2.84
CA ASP A 190 -6.76 12.65 2.25
C ASP A 190 -8.30 12.68 2.40
N GLY A 191 -8.89 11.60 2.88
CA GLY A 191 -10.35 11.48 3.08
C GLY A 191 -11.15 11.40 1.79
N ASN A 192 -10.51 11.21 0.65
CA ASN A 192 -11.18 11.13 -0.65
C ASN A 192 -11.76 9.73 -0.88
N ARG A 193 -12.93 9.47 -0.29
CA ARG A 193 -13.64 8.18 -0.35
C ARG A 193 -13.83 7.65 -1.77
N SER A 194 -14.20 8.52 -2.71
CA SER A 194 -14.42 8.11 -4.11
C SER A 194 -13.14 7.68 -4.80
N GLN A 195 -12.03 8.36 -4.54
CA GLN A 195 -10.74 8.02 -5.12
C GLN A 195 -10.12 6.77 -4.48
N VAL A 196 -10.31 6.58 -3.18
CA VAL A 196 -9.90 5.34 -2.47
C VAL A 196 -10.66 4.13 -3.03
N LEU A 197 -11.98 4.27 -3.22
CA LEU A 197 -12.79 3.21 -3.84
C LEU A 197 -12.34 2.94 -5.29
N ALA A 198 -12.19 3.97 -6.11
CA ALA A 198 -11.72 3.83 -7.49
C ALA A 198 -10.33 3.15 -7.59
N CYS A 199 -9.42 3.42 -6.64
CA CYS A 199 -8.14 2.73 -6.54
C CYS A 199 -8.32 1.22 -6.27
N ALA A 200 -9.22 0.85 -5.36
CA ALA A 200 -9.51 -0.55 -5.06
C ALA A 200 -10.20 -1.26 -6.24
N GLU A 201 -11.14 -0.60 -6.91
CA GLU A 201 -11.80 -1.11 -8.13
C GLU A 201 -10.80 -1.31 -9.28
N TYR A 202 -9.87 -0.39 -9.46
CA TYR A 202 -8.79 -0.54 -10.43
C TYR A 202 -7.91 -1.77 -10.11
N MET A 203 -7.58 -2.00 -8.84
CA MET A 203 -6.89 -3.24 -8.46
C MET A 203 -7.71 -4.50 -8.76
N GLN A 204 -9.04 -4.48 -8.57
CA GLN A 204 -9.90 -5.60 -8.97
C GLN A 204 -9.80 -5.90 -10.48
N GLU A 205 -9.81 -4.86 -11.31
CA GLU A 205 -9.64 -5.00 -12.76
C GLU A 205 -8.29 -5.61 -13.12
N LEU A 206 -7.20 -5.13 -12.48
CA LEU A 206 -5.86 -5.67 -12.67
C LEU A 206 -5.76 -7.14 -12.23
N LEU A 207 -6.40 -7.50 -11.10
CA LEU A 207 -6.45 -8.88 -10.61
C LEU A 207 -7.18 -9.80 -11.58
N ARG A 208 -8.31 -9.39 -12.14
CA ARG A 208 -9.04 -10.15 -13.17
C ARG A 208 -8.20 -10.34 -14.43
N LYS A 209 -7.48 -9.31 -14.81
CA LYS A 209 -6.72 -9.28 -16.06
C LYS A 209 -5.42 -10.08 -15.99
N TYR A 210 -4.73 -10.07 -14.83
CA TYR A 210 -3.35 -10.55 -14.74
C TYR A 210 -3.10 -11.62 -13.69
N ALA A 211 -3.98 -11.82 -12.72
CA ALA A 211 -3.75 -12.72 -11.59
C ALA A 211 -4.77 -13.87 -11.48
N GLY A 212 -5.47 -14.19 -12.58
CA GLY A 212 -6.42 -15.32 -12.60
C GLY A 212 -7.52 -15.24 -11.54
N SER A 213 -7.90 -14.02 -11.16
CA SER A 213 -8.85 -13.73 -10.08
C SER A 213 -10.23 -13.35 -10.62
N ASP A 214 -11.28 -13.54 -9.82
CA ASP A 214 -12.60 -12.93 -10.05
C ASP A 214 -12.66 -11.46 -9.62
N GLY A 215 -11.58 -10.94 -9.01
CA GLY A 215 -11.44 -9.60 -8.49
C GLY A 215 -11.71 -9.48 -6.99
N GLY A 216 -12.33 -10.49 -6.37
CA GLY A 216 -12.61 -10.51 -4.93
C GLY A 216 -13.59 -9.44 -4.46
N ASP A 217 -13.56 -9.16 -3.16
CA ASP A 217 -14.45 -8.23 -2.46
C ASP A 217 -13.72 -6.98 -1.98
N ILE A 218 -14.40 -5.82 -2.05
CA ILE A 218 -13.92 -4.55 -1.51
C ILE A 218 -14.79 -4.15 -0.31
N ARG A 219 -14.15 -3.69 0.76
CA ARG A 219 -14.80 -3.05 1.91
C ARG A 219 -14.06 -1.77 2.28
N LEU A 220 -14.79 -0.67 2.39
CA LEU A 220 -14.27 0.57 2.97
C LEU A 220 -14.30 0.49 4.51
N PHE A 221 -13.33 1.15 5.16
CA PHE A 221 -13.24 1.24 6.63
C PHE A 221 -12.74 2.63 7.05
N GLU A 222 -13.22 3.11 8.23
CA GLU A 222 -12.99 4.46 8.75
C GLU A 222 -12.68 4.42 10.24
#